data_3e990b0baab696a77000af445408bb8f
#
_entry.id   3e990b0baab696a77000af445408bb8f
#
_cell.length_a   1.000
_cell.length_b   1.000
_cell.length_c   1.000
_cell.angle_alpha   90.00
_cell.angle_beta   90.00
_cell.angle_gamma   90.00
#
_symmetry.space_group_name_H-M   'P 1'
#
loop_
_entity.id
_entity.type
_entity.pdbx_description
1 polymer ?
#
loop_
_entity_poly.entity_id
_entity_poly.type
_entity_poly.pdbx_seq_one_letter_code
_entity_poly.pdbx_strand_id
1 'polypeptide(L)'
;MRNNEERKADSKKKKPKIYSNIGLKLLSVLLGFLVWLLVLNIDDSAVTKTISNIPVTLINTDAITSQNQLFTITSGETVDIVVKGRKSLISNLDTSDFKATADMSKISITNAVPITVAANSNNIAKKINITIVDNVLSVELEAEKSVSLPVKVVTTGEVANGYTAGNSVAAPNLIMVKGPSSVVSSIDRAEVTVNITGAKDDITTNCTPSFVTSDGEKVSDDTLTYDEVSIAVTVPVYKTKNIPIKITVAGKPADGYAVSNVTFVPETIDIGGDAAVIKDIKELEIDDVDVSGCTEDVETTLDIAKYLPDGVVVTKESAYVNVKVAIEKMVTRNITVKTSDIKLRNRQSDYSYEMTMKENGVTIKGISSAVSKVTAKSFNLSIDASELSYGDNTITMEIPDGSAYTVEASCTVNVKVSETQQ
;
A
#
# COMPACT_ATOMS: atom_id res chain seq x y z
N MET A 1 -81.09 -98.74 -75.89
CA MET A 1 -81.88 -97.78 -76.64
C MET A 1 -81.42 -96.41 -76.42
N ARG A 2 -80.98 -95.77 -77.48
CA ARG A 2 -80.86 -94.31 -77.74
C ARG A 2 -79.86 -93.51 -76.94
N ASN A 3 -78.76 -93.23 -77.61
CA ASN A 3 -78.49 -91.96 -78.37
C ASN A 3 -78.45 -90.74 -77.53
N ASN A 4 -77.55 -89.90 -77.50
CA ASN A 4 -76.66 -89.12 -78.42
C ASN A 4 -76.27 -87.96 -77.56
N GLU A 5 -75.37 -87.25 -77.79
CA GLU A 5 -74.48 -86.67 -78.77
C GLU A 5 -73.54 -85.71 -78.13
N GLU A 6 -72.37 -85.65 -78.62
CA GLU A 6 -71.33 -84.71 -78.28
C GLU A 6 -71.65 -83.26 -78.64
N ARG A 7 -71.34 -82.27 -77.79
CA ARG A 7 -71.03 -80.94 -78.27
C ARG A 7 -69.75 -80.40 -77.66
N LYS A 8 -68.76 -80.31 -78.49
CA LYS A 8 -67.50 -79.53 -78.24
C LYS A 8 -67.87 -78.05 -78.06
N ALA A 9 -67.51 -77.46 -76.99
CA ALA A 9 -67.47 -76.00 -76.81
C ALA A 9 -66.06 -75.49 -76.94
N ASP A 10 -65.78 -74.70 -77.92
CA ASP A 10 -64.55 -74.03 -78.33
C ASP A 10 -64.19 -72.90 -77.33
N SER A 11 -63.11 -73.07 -76.50
CA SER A 11 -62.63 -72.03 -75.58
C SER A 11 -61.73 -71.06 -76.33
N LYS A 12 -62.25 -69.94 -76.80
CA LYS A 12 -61.40 -68.82 -77.27
C LYS A 12 -60.70 -68.17 -76.08
N LYS A 13 -59.37 -68.40 -75.95
CA LYS A 13 -58.47 -67.61 -75.05
C LYS A 13 -58.51 -66.14 -75.44
N LYS A 14 -59.13 -65.25 -74.58
CA LYS A 14 -58.99 -63.81 -74.67
C LYS A 14 -57.59 -63.41 -74.32
N LYS A 15 -56.83 -62.85 -75.27
CA LYS A 15 -55.52 -62.19 -75.05
C LYS A 15 -55.71 -60.97 -74.13
N PRO A 16 -54.82 -60.74 -73.10
CA PRO A 16 -54.99 -59.62 -72.18
C PRO A 16 -54.85 -58.29 -73.01
N LYS A 17 -55.81 -57.35 -72.81
CA LYS A 17 -55.82 -56.01 -73.39
C LYS A 17 -54.80 -55.04 -72.83
N ILE A 18 -53.58 -55.54 -72.55
CA ILE A 18 -52.44 -54.70 -71.98
C ILE A 18 -51.90 -53.73 -73.03
N TYR A 19 -52.05 -54.07 -74.32
CA TYR A 19 -51.46 -53.26 -75.42
C TYR A 19 -52.48 -52.31 -76.09
N SER A 20 -53.72 -52.19 -75.59
CA SER A 20 -54.65 -51.22 -76.13
C SER A 20 -54.42 -49.88 -75.39
N ASN A 21 -54.27 -48.80 -76.20
CA ASN A 21 -54.06 -47.45 -75.77
C ASN A 21 -52.67 -47.17 -75.06
N ILE A 22 -51.62 -47.85 -75.58
CA ILE A 22 -50.22 -47.62 -75.04
C ILE A 22 -49.84 -46.13 -75.04
N GLY A 23 -50.28 -45.37 -76.07
CA GLY A 23 -50.01 -43.92 -76.13
C GLY A 23 -50.65 -43.12 -74.96
N LEU A 24 -51.89 -43.46 -74.60
CA LEU A 24 -52.54 -42.80 -73.47
C LEU A 24 -51.97 -43.22 -72.14
N LYS A 25 -51.49 -44.47 -72.01
CA LYS A 25 -50.73 -44.91 -70.79
C LYS A 25 -49.39 -44.27 -70.67
N LEU A 26 -48.65 -44.17 -71.76
CA LEU A 26 -47.34 -43.45 -71.79
C LEU A 26 -47.55 -41.94 -71.52
N LEU A 27 -48.63 -41.37 -72.08
CA LEU A 27 -48.96 -39.94 -71.79
C LEU A 27 -49.32 -39.73 -70.29
N SER A 28 -50.06 -40.67 -69.68
CA SER A 28 -50.42 -40.58 -68.25
C SER A 28 -49.22 -40.76 -67.35
N VAL A 29 -48.23 -41.63 -67.69
CA VAL A 29 -46.99 -41.79 -66.97
C VAL A 29 -46.13 -40.55 -67.16
N LEU A 30 -46.04 -39.97 -68.38
CA LEU A 30 -45.34 -38.76 -68.69
C LEU A 30 -45.91 -37.55 -67.89
N LEU A 31 -47.30 -37.48 -67.89
CA LEU A 31 -48.00 -36.44 -67.15
C LEU A 31 -47.83 -36.59 -65.64
N GLY A 32 -47.90 -37.82 -65.14
CA GLY A 32 -47.60 -38.13 -63.72
C GLY A 32 -46.12 -37.78 -63.34
N PHE A 33 -45.18 -38.08 -64.24
CA PHE A 33 -43.79 -37.68 -64.03
C PHE A 33 -43.61 -36.15 -64.12
N LEU A 34 -44.26 -35.48 -65.03
CA LEU A 34 -44.21 -33.99 -65.08
C LEU A 34 -44.88 -33.36 -63.86
N VAL A 35 -46.03 -33.89 -63.42
CA VAL A 35 -46.66 -33.43 -62.14
C VAL A 35 -45.74 -33.72 -60.93
N TRP A 36 -45.12 -34.90 -60.92
CA TRP A 36 -44.14 -35.23 -59.84
C TRP A 36 -42.91 -34.29 -59.87
N LEU A 37 -42.35 -33.97 -61.03
CA LEU A 37 -41.34 -33.00 -61.22
C LEU A 37 -41.78 -31.57 -60.79
N LEU A 38 -43.03 -31.22 -61.05
CA LEU A 38 -43.60 -29.93 -60.71
C LEU A 38 -43.80 -29.83 -59.18
N VAL A 39 -44.30 -30.92 -58.57
CA VAL A 39 -44.46 -31.02 -57.11
C VAL A 39 -43.07 -30.95 -56.42
N LEU A 40 -42.08 -31.68 -56.89
CA LEU A 40 -40.69 -31.59 -56.39
C LEU A 40 -40.15 -30.18 -56.45
N ASN A 41 -40.46 -29.46 -57.53
CA ASN A 41 -39.97 -28.07 -57.71
C ASN A 41 -40.75 -27.07 -56.83
N ILE A 42 -42.02 -27.35 -56.50
CA ILE A 42 -42.84 -26.54 -55.60
C ILE A 42 -42.45 -26.81 -54.13
N ASP A 43 -42.12 -28.07 -53.77
CA ASP A 43 -41.83 -28.48 -52.40
C ASP A 43 -40.41 -28.00 -51.97
N ASP A 44 -39.50 -27.74 -52.90
CA ASP A 44 -38.15 -27.17 -52.63
C ASP A 44 -38.10 -25.65 -52.91
N SER A 45 -39.08 -24.94 -52.36
CA SER A 45 -39.20 -23.48 -52.51
C SER A 45 -38.09 -22.75 -51.78
N ALA A 46 -37.76 -21.55 -52.24
CA ALA A 46 -36.78 -20.69 -51.59
C ALA A 46 -37.38 -20.17 -50.26
N VAL A 47 -36.67 -20.46 -49.16
CA VAL A 47 -37.02 -20.01 -47.81
C VAL A 47 -35.88 -19.22 -47.19
N THR A 48 -36.14 -18.55 -46.08
CA THR A 48 -35.15 -17.85 -45.29
C THR A 48 -34.96 -18.55 -43.95
N LYS A 49 -33.71 -18.62 -43.44
CA LYS A 49 -33.35 -19.11 -42.12
C LYS A 49 -32.39 -18.11 -41.47
N THR A 50 -32.67 -17.72 -40.25
CA THR A 50 -31.74 -16.93 -39.45
C THR A 50 -30.77 -17.88 -38.74
N ILE A 51 -29.50 -17.59 -38.80
CA ILE A 51 -28.43 -18.27 -38.07
C ILE A 51 -27.77 -17.22 -37.19
N SER A 52 -27.91 -17.39 -35.89
CA SER A 52 -27.48 -16.40 -34.92
C SER A 52 -26.17 -16.84 -34.20
N ASN A 53 -25.47 -15.85 -33.62
CA ASN A 53 -24.27 -16.04 -32.82
C ASN A 53 -23.10 -16.70 -33.57
N ILE A 54 -22.84 -16.31 -34.81
CA ILE A 54 -21.65 -16.75 -35.54
C ILE A 54 -20.47 -15.95 -34.99
N PRO A 55 -19.43 -16.60 -34.42
CA PRO A 55 -18.27 -15.89 -33.86
C PRO A 55 -17.47 -15.17 -34.96
N VAL A 56 -17.09 -13.92 -34.67
CA VAL A 56 -16.30 -13.09 -35.60
C VAL A 56 -14.83 -13.28 -35.30
N THR A 57 -14.07 -13.73 -36.32
CA THR A 57 -12.62 -13.87 -36.24
C THR A 57 -11.94 -12.57 -36.72
N LEU A 58 -11.06 -12.00 -35.88
CA LEU A 58 -10.25 -10.85 -36.26
C LEU A 58 -9.11 -11.29 -37.19
N ILE A 59 -8.84 -10.50 -38.20
CA ILE A 59 -7.66 -10.67 -39.10
C ILE A 59 -6.94 -9.34 -39.25
N ASN A 60 -5.62 -9.38 -39.53
CA ASN A 60 -4.75 -8.22 -39.71
C ASN A 60 -4.72 -7.29 -38.49
N THR A 61 -4.70 -7.86 -37.29
CA THR A 61 -4.64 -7.11 -36.01
C THR A 61 -3.33 -6.32 -35.86
N ASP A 62 -2.28 -6.77 -36.55
CA ASP A 62 -0.99 -6.09 -36.64
C ASP A 62 -1.08 -4.68 -37.28
N ALA A 63 -2.13 -4.41 -38.04
CA ALA A 63 -2.39 -3.07 -38.58
C ALA A 63 -2.62 -2.02 -37.46
N ILE A 64 -3.10 -2.45 -36.28
CA ILE A 64 -3.33 -1.62 -35.12
C ILE A 64 -2.13 -1.66 -34.17
N THR A 65 -1.65 -2.86 -33.84
CA THR A 65 -0.56 -3.04 -32.86
C THR A 65 0.77 -2.46 -33.33
N SER A 66 1.04 -2.47 -34.67
CA SER A 66 2.22 -1.82 -35.22
C SER A 66 2.24 -0.28 -35.09
N GLN A 67 1.12 0.31 -34.76
CA GLN A 67 0.97 1.75 -34.48
C GLN A 67 1.05 2.07 -32.99
N ASN A 68 1.47 1.11 -32.16
CA ASN A 68 1.46 1.19 -30.69
C ASN A 68 0.05 1.50 -30.15
N GLN A 69 -0.96 0.86 -30.74
CA GLN A 69 -2.34 0.94 -30.29
C GLN A 69 -2.84 -0.43 -29.87
N LEU A 70 -3.63 -0.44 -28.83
CA LEU A 70 -4.40 -1.58 -28.34
C LEU A 70 -5.86 -1.37 -28.72
N PHE A 71 -6.61 -2.46 -28.85
CA PHE A 71 -8.04 -2.38 -29.13
C PHE A 71 -8.83 -3.28 -28.18
N THR A 72 -10.00 -2.84 -27.78
CA THR A 72 -10.97 -3.61 -27.02
C THR A 72 -12.26 -3.67 -27.82
N ILE A 73 -12.83 -4.87 -27.99
CA ILE A 73 -14.11 -5.03 -28.72
C ILE A 73 -15.22 -4.56 -27.79
N THR A 74 -16.01 -3.59 -28.26
CA THR A 74 -17.17 -3.07 -27.54
C THR A 74 -18.48 -3.68 -27.99
N SER A 75 -18.56 -4.13 -29.27
CA SER A 75 -19.71 -4.85 -29.81
C SER A 75 -19.34 -5.58 -31.10
N GLY A 76 -20.13 -6.60 -31.47
CA GLY A 76 -19.95 -7.35 -32.72
C GLY A 76 -19.03 -8.55 -32.62
N GLU A 77 -18.79 -9.11 -31.42
CA GLU A 77 -18.06 -10.38 -31.21
C GLU A 77 -18.74 -11.56 -31.92
N THR A 78 -20.06 -11.49 -32.07
CA THR A 78 -20.86 -12.43 -32.85
C THR A 78 -21.73 -11.69 -33.82
N VAL A 79 -22.17 -12.37 -34.90
CA VAL A 79 -23.02 -11.79 -35.94
C VAL A 79 -24.12 -12.73 -36.30
N ASP A 80 -25.31 -12.15 -36.57
CA ASP A 80 -26.47 -12.84 -37.06
C ASP A 80 -26.61 -12.68 -38.58
N ILE A 81 -26.91 -13.76 -39.25
CA ILE A 81 -27.15 -13.75 -40.70
C ILE A 81 -28.51 -14.30 -41.05
N VAL A 82 -29.10 -13.77 -42.12
CA VAL A 82 -30.27 -14.31 -42.77
C VAL A 82 -29.85 -14.96 -44.08
N VAL A 83 -30.01 -16.29 -44.15
CA VAL A 83 -29.65 -17.09 -45.31
C VAL A 83 -30.95 -17.36 -46.12
N LYS A 84 -30.92 -17.03 -47.42
CA LYS A 84 -31.99 -17.33 -48.34
C LYS A 84 -31.52 -18.34 -49.39
N GLY A 85 -32.26 -19.40 -49.58
CA GLY A 85 -31.96 -20.48 -50.52
C GLY A 85 -33.03 -21.56 -50.55
N ARG A 86 -32.77 -22.67 -51.26
CA ARG A 86 -33.71 -23.80 -51.32
C ARG A 86 -33.83 -24.45 -49.95
N LYS A 87 -35.07 -24.82 -49.57
CA LYS A 87 -35.39 -25.40 -48.28
C LYS A 87 -34.54 -26.65 -47.95
N SER A 88 -34.36 -27.54 -48.92
CA SER A 88 -33.53 -28.75 -48.79
C SER A 88 -32.07 -28.45 -48.40
N LEU A 89 -31.54 -27.32 -48.83
CA LEU A 89 -30.15 -26.91 -48.57
C LEU A 89 -30.01 -26.23 -47.22
N ILE A 90 -30.86 -25.20 -46.94
CA ILE A 90 -30.62 -24.34 -45.77
C ILE A 90 -31.18 -24.93 -44.46
N SER A 91 -32.05 -25.95 -44.51
CA SER A 91 -32.60 -26.62 -43.31
C SER A 91 -31.48 -27.19 -42.43
N ASN A 92 -30.41 -27.70 -43.01
CA ASN A 92 -29.29 -28.38 -42.34
C ASN A 92 -28.10 -27.46 -42.05
N LEU A 93 -28.15 -26.18 -42.46
CA LEU A 93 -27.04 -25.23 -42.21
C LEU A 93 -27.08 -24.78 -40.74
N ASP A 94 -25.89 -24.72 -40.14
CA ASP A 94 -25.70 -24.21 -38.80
C ASP A 94 -24.53 -23.18 -38.76
N THR A 95 -24.14 -22.74 -37.56
CA THR A 95 -23.05 -21.74 -37.37
C THR A 95 -21.71 -22.22 -37.90
N SER A 96 -21.45 -23.53 -37.89
CA SER A 96 -20.17 -24.12 -38.34
C SER A 96 -19.99 -24.08 -39.86
N ASP A 97 -21.05 -23.89 -40.63
CA ASP A 97 -21.02 -23.76 -42.09
C ASP A 97 -20.55 -22.39 -42.58
N PHE A 98 -20.44 -21.42 -41.64
CA PHE A 98 -20.10 -20.03 -41.96
C PHE A 98 -18.85 -19.57 -41.19
N LYS A 99 -18.08 -18.69 -41.84
CA LYS A 99 -16.96 -17.98 -41.22
C LYS A 99 -17.22 -16.48 -41.31
N ALA A 100 -17.34 -15.85 -40.15
CA ALA A 100 -17.38 -14.41 -40.05
C ALA A 100 -15.97 -13.87 -39.77
N THR A 101 -15.57 -12.82 -40.47
CA THR A 101 -14.26 -12.18 -40.31
C THR A 101 -14.40 -10.67 -40.28
N ALA A 102 -13.64 -10.01 -39.42
CA ALA A 102 -13.46 -8.58 -39.37
C ALA A 102 -11.98 -8.25 -39.64
N ASP A 103 -11.73 -7.46 -40.67
CA ASP A 103 -10.39 -7.08 -41.12
C ASP A 103 -10.00 -5.76 -40.46
N MET A 104 -9.12 -5.81 -39.43
CA MET A 104 -8.69 -4.64 -38.68
C MET A 104 -7.95 -3.59 -39.51
N SER A 105 -7.39 -3.98 -40.64
CA SER A 105 -6.78 -3.00 -41.60
C SER A 105 -7.80 -2.06 -42.24
N LYS A 106 -9.10 -2.39 -42.16
CA LYS A 106 -10.21 -1.61 -42.72
C LYS A 106 -11.01 -0.83 -41.65
N ILE A 107 -10.40 -0.61 -40.52
CA ILE A 107 -11.04 0.19 -39.46
C ILE A 107 -11.34 1.60 -39.96
N SER A 108 -12.55 2.07 -39.66
CA SER A 108 -12.99 3.42 -40.02
C SER A 108 -12.56 4.46 -38.97
N ILE A 109 -12.69 5.73 -39.30
CA ILE A 109 -12.45 6.84 -38.33
C ILE A 109 -13.38 6.84 -37.13
N THR A 110 -14.46 6.05 -37.18
CA THR A 110 -15.40 5.86 -36.06
C THR A 110 -15.14 4.58 -35.31
N ASN A 111 -13.95 3.98 -35.45
CA ASN A 111 -13.54 2.73 -34.83
C ASN A 111 -14.47 1.53 -35.12
N ALA A 112 -15.08 1.55 -36.32
CA ALA A 112 -15.97 0.50 -36.80
C ALA A 112 -15.26 -0.31 -37.88
N VAL A 113 -15.31 -1.63 -37.76
CA VAL A 113 -14.72 -2.59 -38.71
C VAL A 113 -15.83 -3.36 -39.40
N PRO A 114 -15.89 -3.41 -40.72
CA PRO A 114 -16.92 -4.16 -41.44
C PRO A 114 -16.74 -5.68 -41.24
N ILE A 115 -17.82 -6.36 -40.88
CA ILE A 115 -17.87 -7.82 -40.76
C ILE A 115 -18.24 -8.39 -42.14
N THR A 116 -17.49 -9.39 -42.58
CA THR A 116 -17.79 -10.17 -43.75
C THR A 116 -18.04 -11.61 -43.38
N VAL A 117 -19.12 -12.19 -43.94
CA VAL A 117 -19.49 -13.58 -43.71
C VAL A 117 -19.45 -14.36 -44.99
N ALA A 118 -18.78 -15.47 -44.98
CA ALA A 118 -18.69 -16.39 -46.14
C ALA A 118 -19.10 -17.82 -45.69
N ALA A 119 -19.70 -18.59 -46.58
CA ALA A 119 -19.93 -20.00 -46.36
C ALA A 119 -18.61 -20.77 -46.52
N ASN A 120 -18.31 -21.71 -45.62
CA ASN A 120 -17.10 -22.53 -45.63
C ASN A 120 -17.01 -23.42 -46.88
N SER A 121 -18.14 -23.74 -47.51
CA SER A 121 -18.17 -24.54 -48.74
C SER A 121 -18.53 -23.70 -49.96
N ASN A 122 -17.67 -23.71 -50.99
CA ASN A 122 -17.94 -23.05 -52.25
C ASN A 122 -19.21 -23.53 -52.95
N ASN A 123 -19.61 -24.80 -52.74
CA ASN A 123 -20.83 -25.36 -53.29
C ASN A 123 -22.12 -24.77 -52.65
N ILE A 124 -22.02 -24.42 -51.37
CA ILE A 124 -23.09 -23.78 -50.63
C ILE A 124 -23.14 -22.31 -51.00
N ALA A 125 -21.99 -21.63 -50.96
CA ALA A 125 -21.87 -20.20 -51.26
C ALA A 125 -22.53 -19.76 -52.56
N LYS A 126 -22.43 -20.61 -53.63
CA LYS A 126 -23.04 -20.33 -54.95
C LYS A 126 -24.57 -20.53 -55.02
N LYS A 127 -25.16 -21.15 -54.01
CA LYS A 127 -26.61 -21.55 -54.03
C LYS A 127 -27.43 -20.83 -52.93
N ILE A 128 -26.78 -20.01 -52.13
CA ILE A 128 -27.44 -19.24 -51.06
C ILE A 128 -27.15 -17.75 -51.24
N ASN A 129 -28.05 -16.93 -50.69
CA ASN A 129 -27.79 -15.50 -50.50
C ASN A 129 -27.73 -15.21 -49.00
N ILE A 130 -26.62 -14.58 -48.59
CA ILE A 130 -26.37 -14.25 -47.17
C ILE A 130 -26.61 -12.75 -46.99
N THR A 131 -27.46 -12.41 -46.04
CA THR A 131 -27.63 -11.01 -45.60
C THR A 131 -27.22 -10.93 -44.14
N ILE A 132 -26.27 -10.08 -43.82
CA ILE A 132 -25.77 -9.85 -42.45
C ILE A 132 -26.71 -8.85 -41.79
N VAL A 133 -27.14 -9.12 -40.54
CA VAL A 133 -28.08 -8.27 -39.82
C VAL A 133 -27.32 -7.03 -39.31
N ASP A 134 -26.28 -7.24 -38.53
CA ASP A 134 -25.38 -6.19 -38.05
C ASP A 134 -23.97 -6.46 -38.58
N ASN A 135 -23.54 -5.69 -39.55
CA ASN A 135 -22.30 -5.96 -40.27
C ASN A 135 -21.08 -5.17 -39.73
N VAL A 136 -21.16 -4.69 -38.48
CA VAL A 136 -20.13 -3.83 -37.89
C VAL A 136 -19.64 -4.40 -36.58
N LEU A 137 -18.32 -4.56 -36.48
CA LEU A 137 -17.62 -4.74 -35.22
C LEU A 137 -17.17 -3.36 -34.73
N SER A 138 -17.52 -2.98 -33.51
CA SER A 138 -17.05 -1.75 -32.89
C SER A 138 -15.90 -2.05 -31.95
N VAL A 139 -14.86 -1.25 -32.03
CA VAL A 139 -13.69 -1.36 -31.15
C VAL A 139 -13.39 0.00 -30.53
N GLU A 140 -12.84 -0.03 -29.35
CA GLU A 140 -12.21 1.13 -28.72
C GLU A 140 -10.70 1.02 -28.92
N LEU A 141 -10.08 2.09 -29.42
CA LEU A 141 -8.64 2.17 -29.61
C LEU A 141 -8.01 3.00 -28.52
N GLU A 142 -6.94 2.48 -27.95
CA GLU A 142 -6.16 3.18 -26.95
C GLU A 142 -4.66 3.06 -27.24
N ALA A 143 -3.90 4.13 -26.93
CA ALA A 143 -2.46 4.09 -27.09
C ALA A 143 -1.84 3.10 -26.10
N GLU A 144 -0.92 2.27 -26.57
CA GLU A 144 -0.07 1.45 -25.72
C GLU A 144 0.94 2.35 -25.00
N LYS A 145 1.01 2.24 -23.67
CA LYS A 145 1.98 2.95 -22.84
C LYS A 145 2.90 1.96 -22.16
N SER A 146 4.18 2.32 -22.08
CA SER A 146 5.19 1.58 -21.34
C SER A 146 5.80 2.48 -20.28
N VAL A 147 5.86 2.00 -19.03
CA VAL A 147 6.41 2.74 -17.88
C VAL A 147 7.26 1.79 -17.04
N SER A 148 8.40 2.29 -16.55
CA SER A 148 9.19 1.63 -15.51
C SER A 148 8.67 2.05 -14.13
N LEU A 149 8.20 1.08 -13.35
CA LEU A 149 7.63 1.27 -12.02
C LEU A 149 8.61 0.79 -10.94
N PRO A 150 8.72 1.52 -9.81
CA PRO A 150 9.49 1.03 -8.66
C PRO A 150 8.79 -0.16 -8.01
N VAL A 151 9.60 -1.11 -7.54
CA VAL A 151 9.11 -2.26 -6.76
C VAL A 151 9.22 -1.94 -5.28
N LYS A 152 8.08 -1.91 -4.60
CA LYS A 152 7.99 -1.75 -3.15
C LYS A 152 7.74 -3.09 -2.48
N VAL A 153 8.58 -3.43 -1.50
CA VAL A 153 8.37 -4.61 -0.66
C VAL A 153 7.43 -4.25 0.49
N VAL A 154 6.39 -5.03 0.66
CA VAL A 154 5.45 -4.94 1.78
C VAL A 154 5.60 -6.20 2.62
N THR A 155 5.95 -6.05 3.89
CA THR A 155 6.03 -7.16 4.83
C THR A 155 4.72 -7.37 5.56
N THR A 156 4.33 -8.61 5.79
CA THR A 156 3.14 -8.99 6.57
C THR A 156 3.53 -9.88 7.74
N GLY A 157 2.81 -9.75 8.85
CA GLY A 157 3.12 -10.44 10.09
C GLY A 157 4.23 -9.74 10.88
N GLU A 158 4.71 -10.40 11.93
CA GLU A 158 5.76 -9.91 12.83
C GLU A 158 6.87 -10.95 12.97
N VAL A 159 8.10 -10.48 13.06
CA VAL A 159 9.26 -11.34 13.35
C VAL A 159 9.19 -11.92 14.76
N ALA A 160 10.03 -12.89 15.09
CA ALA A 160 10.09 -13.45 16.44
C ALA A 160 10.49 -12.41 17.50
N ASN A 161 10.02 -12.59 18.74
CA ASN A 161 10.41 -11.73 19.85
C ASN A 161 11.93 -11.63 19.99
N GLY A 162 12.46 -10.43 20.18
CA GLY A 162 13.89 -10.14 20.23
C GLY A 162 14.56 -10.03 18.86
N TYR A 163 13.75 -9.92 17.79
CA TYR A 163 14.22 -9.68 16.43
C TYR A 163 13.47 -8.50 15.79
N THR A 164 14.06 -7.92 14.77
CA THR A 164 13.43 -6.87 13.95
C THR A 164 13.79 -7.08 12.46
N ALA A 165 12.87 -6.73 11.58
CA ALA A 165 13.14 -6.75 10.15
C ALA A 165 13.93 -5.50 9.74
N GLY A 166 14.95 -5.69 8.93
CA GLY A 166 15.70 -4.61 8.30
C GLY A 166 15.05 -4.12 7.01
N ASN A 167 15.76 -3.24 6.32
CA ASN A 167 15.31 -2.72 5.03
C ASN A 167 15.30 -3.82 3.98
N SER A 168 14.12 -4.09 3.42
CA SER A 168 13.93 -5.10 2.39
C SER A 168 14.51 -4.65 1.06
N VAL A 169 15.09 -5.59 0.31
CA VAL A 169 15.64 -5.34 -1.02
C VAL A 169 14.92 -6.21 -2.03
N ALA A 170 14.47 -5.61 -3.14
CA ALA A 170 13.91 -6.31 -4.30
C ALA A 170 14.90 -6.28 -5.46
N ALA A 171 15.03 -7.39 -6.16
CA ALA A 171 15.85 -7.51 -7.36
C ALA A 171 15.05 -8.21 -8.49
N PRO A 172 14.74 -7.50 -9.58
CA PRO A 172 15.00 -6.08 -9.84
C PRO A 172 14.18 -5.13 -8.97
N ASN A 173 14.65 -3.90 -8.78
CA ASN A 173 13.93 -2.84 -8.05
C ASN A 173 13.03 -1.97 -8.94
N LEU A 174 13.07 -2.19 -10.26
CA LEU A 174 12.22 -1.57 -11.27
C LEU A 174 11.65 -2.68 -12.16
N ILE A 175 10.40 -2.53 -12.56
CA ILE A 175 9.72 -3.43 -13.50
C ILE A 175 9.08 -2.60 -14.61
N MET A 176 9.26 -3.05 -15.86
CA MET A 176 8.63 -2.40 -17.01
C MET A 176 7.24 -2.99 -17.23
N VAL A 177 6.24 -2.12 -17.26
CA VAL A 177 4.84 -2.49 -17.47
C VAL A 177 4.35 -1.82 -18.75
N LYS A 178 3.65 -2.59 -19.58
CA LYS A 178 3.01 -2.13 -20.81
C LYS A 178 1.53 -2.47 -20.80
N GLY A 179 0.73 -1.63 -21.41
CA GLY A 179 -0.70 -1.83 -21.54
C GLY A 179 -1.43 -0.58 -22.00
N PRO A 180 -2.77 -0.56 -21.89
CA PRO A 180 -3.58 0.61 -22.20
C PRO A 180 -3.14 1.83 -21.41
N SER A 181 -3.05 2.98 -22.06
CA SER A 181 -2.55 4.22 -21.44
C SER A 181 -3.35 4.65 -20.23
N SER A 182 -4.67 4.45 -20.22
CA SER A 182 -5.56 4.72 -19.07
C SER A 182 -5.17 3.87 -17.87
N VAL A 183 -5.00 2.56 -18.08
CA VAL A 183 -4.66 1.59 -17.03
C VAL A 183 -3.26 1.84 -16.50
N VAL A 184 -2.26 1.89 -17.40
CA VAL A 184 -0.84 2.09 -17.01
C VAL A 184 -0.63 3.42 -16.30
N SER A 185 -1.37 4.49 -16.70
CA SER A 185 -1.25 5.81 -16.04
C SER A 185 -1.87 5.85 -14.64
N SER A 186 -2.73 4.92 -14.28
CA SER A 186 -3.30 4.81 -12.94
C SER A 186 -2.38 4.10 -11.96
N ILE A 187 -1.39 3.37 -12.46
CA ILE A 187 -0.45 2.62 -11.62
C ILE A 187 0.64 3.54 -11.08
N ASP A 188 0.82 3.53 -9.77
CA ASP A 188 1.88 4.27 -9.08
C ASP A 188 3.14 3.41 -8.92
N ARG A 189 2.97 2.15 -8.50
CA ARG A 189 4.08 1.24 -8.21
C ARG A 189 3.69 -0.23 -8.32
N ALA A 190 4.70 -1.08 -8.40
CA ALA A 190 4.56 -2.51 -8.19
C ALA A 190 4.80 -2.85 -6.71
N GLU A 191 3.99 -3.71 -6.12
CA GLU A 191 4.16 -4.21 -4.76
C GLU A 191 4.37 -5.71 -4.75
N VAL A 192 5.30 -6.15 -3.91
CA VAL A 192 5.54 -7.57 -3.60
C VAL A 192 5.37 -7.79 -2.11
N THR A 193 4.64 -8.83 -1.71
CA THR A 193 4.33 -9.10 -0.32
C THR A 193 5.14 -10.28 0.21
N VAL A 194 5.80 -10.10 1.35
CA VAL A 194 6.57 -11.13 2.04
C VAL A 194 6.03 -11.34 3.45
N ASN A 195 5.73 -12.58 3.80
CA ASN A 195 5.34 -12.93 5.17
C ASN A 195 6.59 -13.16 6.03
N ILE A 196 6.73 -12.36 7.09
CA ILE A 196 7.86 -12.41 8.03
C ILE A 196 7.50 -13.03 9.39
N THR A 197 6.31 -13.62 9.52
CA THR A 197 5.80 -14.13 10.78
C THR A 197 6.74 -15.13 11.44
N GLY A 198 7.20 -14.80 12.67
CA GLY A 198 8.07 -15.64 13.48
C GLY A 198 9.50 -15.81 12.97
N ALA A 199 9.92 -15.04 11.97
CA ALA A 199 11.26 -15.12 11.40
C ALA A 199 12.34 -14.74 12.43
N LYS A 200 13.48 -15.46 12.38
CA LYS A 200 14.70 -15.25 13.19
C LYS A 200 15.95 -15.09 12.34
N ASP A 201 15.84 -15.47 11.08
CA ASP A 201 16.90 -15.43 10.09
C ASP A 201 16.39 -14.68 8.85
N ASP A 202 17.31 -14.23 8.01
CA ASP A 202 17.02 -13.54 6.76
C ASP A 202 16.07 -14.36 5.88
N ILE A 203 15.09 -13.69 5.31
CA ILE A 203 14.15 -14.29 4.38
C ILE A 203 14.57 -13.92 2.96
N THR A 204 14.84 -14.92 2.13
CA THR A 204 15.00 -14.74 0.69
C THR A 204 13.94 -15.56 -0.03
N THR A 205 13.10 -14.89 -0.82
CA THR A 205 11.98 -15.53 -1.52
C THR A 205 11.71 -14.84 -2.84
N ASN A 206 11.03 -15.55 -3.74
CA ASN A 206 10.56 -15.02 -4.99
C ASN A 206 9.07 -14.69 -4.89
N CYS A 207 8.71 -13.46 -5.25
CA CYS A 207 7.35 -12.94 -5.17
C CYS A 207 6.84 -12.50 -6.54
N THR A 208 5.55 -12.71 -6.79
CA THR A 208 4.87 -12.15 -7.97
C THR A 208 4.47 -10.71 -7.67
N PRO A 209 4.78 -9.75 -8.56
CA PRO A 209 4.38 -8.37 -8.37
C PRO A 209 2.86 -8.19 -8.50
N SER A 210 2.30 -7.26 -7.77
CA SER A 210 0.97 -6.71 -7.96
C SER A 210 1.08 -5.20 -8.18
N PHE A 211 0.24 -4.66 -9.05
CA PHE A 211 0.26 -3.23 -9.37
C PHE A 211 -0.78 -2.49 -8.55
N VAL A 212 -0.43 -1.31 -8.07
CA VAL A 212 -1.32 -0.51 -7.21
C VAL A 212 -1.31 0.96 -7.63
N THR A 213 -2.44 1.62 -7.39
CA THR A 213 -2.59 3.07 -7.53
C THR A 213 -1.88 3.82 -6.39
N SER A 214 -1.82 5.15 -6.45
CA SER A 214 -1.34 6.01 -5.35
C SER A 214 -2.06 5.76 -4.03
N ASP A 215 -3.36 5.42 -4.10
CA ASP A 215 -4.21 5.15 -2.94
C ASP A 215 -4.08 3.71 -2.41
N GLY A 216 -3.27 2.88 -3.10
CA GLY A 216 -3.01 1.49 -2.72
C GLY A 216 -4.06 0.50 -3.21
N GLU A 217 -4.96 0.89 -4.10
CA GLU A 217 -5.91 -0.01 -4.73
C GLU A 217 -5.22 -0.87 -5.80
N LYS A 218 -5.55 -2.17 -5.83
CA LYS A 218 -4.98 -3.08 -6.82
C LYS A 218 -5.54 -2.82 -8.21
N VAL A 219 -4.63 -2.72 -9.18
CA VAL A 219 -4.96 -2.67 -10.60
C VAL A 219 -4.78 -4.08 -11.18
N SER A 220 -5.88 -4.65 -11.69
CA SER A 220 -5.89 -5.95 -12.37
C SER A 220 -6.51 -5.76 -13.73
N ASP A 221 -5.73 -5.98 -14.79
CA ASP A 221 -6.17 -5.91 -16.17
C ASP A 221 -5.40 -6.95 -16.98
N ASP A 222 -6.12 -7.81 -17.68
CA ASP A 222 -5.55 -8.91 -18.46
C ASP A 222 -4.74 -8.43 -19.68
N THR A 223 -4.87 -7.15 -20.04
CA THR A 223 -4.10 -6.52 -21.12
C THR A 223 -2.74 -6.01 -20.68
N LEU A 224 -2.47 -5.98 -19.36
CA LEU A 224 -1.16 -5.60 -18.83
C LEU A 224 -0.12 -6.70 -19.10
N THR A 225 1.00 -6.29 -19.63
CA THR A 225 2.19 -7.13 -19.80
C THR A 225 3.37 -6.51 -19.06
N TYR A 226 4.22 -7.35 -18.48
CA TYR A 226 5.41 -6.91 -17.75
C TYR A 226 6.56 -7.89 -17.93
N ASP A 227 7.80 -7.38 -17.81
CA ASP A 227 9.01 -8.11 -18.12
C ASP A 227 9.42 -9.12 -17.03
N GLU A 228 9.05 -8.88 -15.77
CA GLU A 228 9.45 -9.72 -14.64
C GLU A 228 8.24 -10.30 -13.91
N VAL A 229 8.01 -11.60 -14.05
CA VAL A 229 6.93 -12.33 -13.39
C VAL A 229 7.27 -12.70 -11.94
N SER A 230 8.56 -12.74 -11.61
CA SER A 230 9.07 -13.21 -10.32
C SER A 230 10.23 -12.32 -9.86
N ILE A 231 10.04 -11.63 -8.76
CA ILE A 231 11.01 -10.70 -8.17
C ILE A 231 11.63 -11.36 -6.95
N ALA A 232 12.96 -11.46 -6.94
CA ALA A 232 13.70 -11.93 -5.77
C ALA A 232 13.68 -10.85 -4.68
N VAL A 233 13.20 -11.20 -3.50
CA VAL A 233 13.12 -10.30 -2.34
C VAL A 233 13.95 -10.87 -1.20
N THR A 234 14.79 -10.01 -0.62
CA THR A 234 15.52 -10.31 0.62
C THR A 234 15.07 -9.36 1.71
N VAL A 235 14.63 -9.93 2.82
CA VAL A 235 14.28 -9.21 4.05
C VAL A 235 15.27 -9.63 5.13
N PRO A 236 16.24 -8.77 5.49
CA PRO A 236 17.15 -9.06 6.59
C PRO A 236 16.39 -9.09 7.92
N VAL A 237 16.78 -10.01 8.80
CA VAL A 237 16.19 -10.16 10.14
C VAL A 237 17.32 -10.11 11.18
N TYR A 238 17.28 -9.08 12.02
CA TYR A 238 18.32 -8.81 12.99
C TYR A 238 17.87 -9.11 14.42
N LYS A 239 18.76 -9.63 15.23
CA LYS A 239 18.55 -9.69 16.68
C LYS A 239 18.57 -8.27 17.24
N THR A 240 17.63 -7.96 18.14
CA THR A 240 17.55 -6.63 18.74
C THR A 240 18.57 -6.42 19.86
N LYS A 241 19.00 -5.16 20.02
CA LYS A 241 19.83 -4.67 21.11
C LYS A 241 19.12 -3.48 21.76
N ASN A 242 18.90 -3.55 23.07
CA ASN A 242 18.33 -2.44 23.83
C ASN A 242 19.42 -1.41 24.14
N ILE A 243 19.15 -0.13 23.86
CA ILE A 243 20.03 0.99 24.15
C ILE A 243 19.27 2.14 24.82
N PRO A 244 19.87 2.89 25.76
CA PRO A 244 19.28 4.10 26.32
C PRO A 244 19.27 5.25 25.31
N ILE A 245 18.27 6.14 25.48
CA ILE A 245 18.20 7.42 24.79
C ILE A 245 18.75 8.50 25.71
N LYS A 246 19.49 9.46 25.14
CA LYS A 246 19.94 10.67 25.82
C LYS A 246 19.47 11.87 25.02
N ILE A 247 18.63 12.70 25.64
CA ILE A 247 18.11 13.90 25.00
C ILE A 247 18.79 15.11 25.61
N THR A 248 19.37 15.93 24.75
CA THR A 248 19.94 17.23 25.08
C THR A 248 19.13 18.31 24.38
N VAL A 249 18.76 19.37 25.10
CA VAL A 249 18.00 20.48 24.51
C VAL A 249 18.93 21.45 23.80
N ALA A 250 18.54 21.89 22.63
CA ALA A 250 19.19 22.94 21.86
C ALA A 250 18.65 24.33 22.21
N GLY A 251 19.52 25.35 22.13
CA GLY A 251 19.13 26.73 22.37
C GLY A 251 18.99 27.12 23.85
N LYS A 252 18.36 28.26 24.10
CA LYS A 252 18.07 28.79 25.44
C LYS A 252 16.65 29.34 25.46
N PRO A 253 15.88 29.10 26.54
CA PRO A 253 14.60 29.76 26.76
C PRO A 253 14.70 31.29 26.72
N ALA A 254 13.55 31.98 26.63
CA ALA A 254 13.49 33.42 26.68
C ALA A 254 14.13 33.99 27.96
N ASP A 255 14.57 35.24 27.92
CA ASP A 255 15.14 35.92 29.07
C ASP A 255 14.18 35.87 30.28
N GLY A 256 14.72 35.45 31.42
CA GLY A 256 13.92 35.26 32.63
C GLY A 256 13.21 33.89 32.74
N TYR A 257 13.53 32.95 31.86
CA TYR A 257 13.06 31.56 31.90
C TYR A 257 14.23 30.58 31.86
N ALA A 258 14.01 29.36 32.34
CA ALA A 258 15.01 28.31 32.30
C ALA A 258 14.34 26.93 32.16
N VAL A 259 15.04 25.98 31.58
CA VAL A 259 14.62 24.58 31.56
C VAL A 259 14.68 24.04 32.99
N SER A 260 13.57 23.52 33.47
CA SER A 260 13.47 22.94 34.80
C SER A 260 13.58 21.42 34.82
N ASN A 261 13.09 20.77 33.77
CA ASN A 261 13.10 19.32 33.63
C ASN A 261 12.97 18.90 32.16
N VAL A 262 13.55 17.76 31.81
CA VAL A 262 13.36 17.08 30.53
C VAL A 262 12.88 15.67 30.82
N THR A 263 11.72 15.32 30.32
CA THR A 263 11.17 13.97 30.44
C THR A 263 10.85 13.42 29.05
N PHE A 264 11.06 12.13 28.85
CA PHE A 264 10.75 11.48 27.58
C PHE A 264 10.39 10.02 27.79
N VAL A 265 9.59 9.49 26.88
CA VAL A 265 9.11 8.10 26.90
C VAL A 265 9.08 7.56 25.47
N PRO A 266 9.65 6.39 25.22
CA PRO A 266 10.40 5.51 26.16
C PRO A 266 11.81 6.04 26.48
N GLU A 267 12.41 5.58 27.58
CA GLU A 267 13.80 5.92 27.96
C GLU A 267 14.85 5.05 27.25
N THR A 268 14.43 3.88 26.74
CA THR A 268 15.28 2.95 25.99
C THR A 268 14.57 2.51 24.72
N ILE A 269 15.34 2.13 23.71
CA ILE A 269 14.85 1.63 22.43
C ILE A 269 15.50 0.31 22.07
N ASP A 270 14.79 -0.51 21.31
CA ASP A 270 15.32 -1.72 20.70
C ASP A 270 15.71 -1.45 19.24
N ILE A 271 17.00 -1.56 18.96
CA ILE A 271 17.56 -1.40 17.62
C ILE A 271 18.01 -2.75 17.04
N GLY A 272 17.99 -2.87 15.72
CA GLY A 272 18.52 -4.01 14.99
C GLY A 272 19.39 -3.55 13.83
N GLY A 273 20.31 -4.39 13.41
CA GLY A 273 21.23 -4.14 12.32
C GLY A 273 22.35 -5.16 12.30
N ASP A 274 23.30 -4.98 11.38
CA ASP A 274 24.49 -5.82 11.36
C ASP A 274 25.19 -5.80 12.74
N ALA A 275 25.54 -6.99 13.24
CA ALA A 275 26.16 -7.15 14.56
C ALA A 275 27.47 -6.35 14.71
N ALA A 276 28.20 -6.14 13.63
CA ALA A 276 29.43 -5.33 13.64
C ALA A 276 29.11 -3.83 13.83
N VAL A 277 27.98 -3.35 13.31
CA VAL A 277 27.54 -1.95 13.41
C VAL A 277 26.91 -1.67 14.78
N ILE A 278 25.92 -2.48 15.20
CA ILE A 278 25.19 -2.21 16.44
C ILE A 278 26.01 -2.45 17.71
N LYS A 279 27.11 -3.23 17.62
CA LYS A 279 28.00 -3.50 18.76
C LYS A 279 28.51 -2.23 19.41
N ASP A 280 28.89 -1.24 18.61
CA ASP A 280 29.53 -0.02 19.06
C ASP A 280 28.55 1.08 19.48
N ILE A 281 27.26 0.94 19.15
CA ILE A 281 26.20 1.88 19.56
C ILE A 281 25.83 1.58 21.01
N LYS A 282 26.22 2.47 21.92
CA LYS A 282 25.96 2.32 23.37
C LYS A 282 24.73 3.07 23.83
N GLU A 283 24.46 4.22 23.25
CA GLU A 283 23.33 5.10 23.53
C GLU A 283 22.95 5.84 22.24
N LEU A 284 21.73 6.35 22.18
CA LEU A 284 21.29 7.24 21.12
C LEU A 284 21.23 8.67 21.66
N GLU A 285 22.13 9.53 21.20
CA GLU A 285 22.11 10.96 21.53
C GLU A 285 21.23 11.72 20.54
N ILE A 286 20.35 12.58 21.09
CA ILE A 286 19.45 13.45 20.32
C ILE A 286 19.58 14.86 20.90
N ASP A 287 19.95 15.84 20.08
CA ASP A 287 20.17 17.24 20.43
C ASP A 287 19.29 18.22 19.64
N ASP A 288 18.21 17.73 19.06
CA ASP A 288 17.35 18.44 18.10
C ASP A 288 16.09 19.08 18.73
N VAL A 289 15.98 19.05 20.07
CA VAL A 289 14.84 19.66 20.78
C VAL A 289 15.16 21.11 21.06
N ASP A 290 14.74 22.01 20.18
CA ASP A 290 15.00 23.45 20.30
C ASP A 290 14.02 24.12 21.27
N VAL A 291 14.57 24.83 22.26
CA VAL A 291 13.83 25.63 23.25
C VAL A 291 14.09 27.14 23.11
N SER A 292 14.71 27.56 22.01
CA SER A 292 15.12 28.96 21.79
C SER A 292 13.91 29.91 21.91
N GLY A 293 14.01 30.86 22.86
CA GLY A 293 13.00 31.88 23.06
C GLY A 293 11.67 31.40 23.64
N CYS A 294 11.58 30.14 24.05
CA CYS A 294 10.35 29.57 24.63
C CYS A 294 10.10 30.11 26.05
N THR A 295 8.83 30.35 26.38
CA THR A 295 8.34 30.79 27.70
C THR A 295 7.40 29.77 28.35
N GLU A 296 7.01 28.72 27.59
CA GLU A 296 6.11 27.64 27.99
C GLU A 296 6.76 26.30 27.71
N ASP A 297 6.21 25.23 28.29
CA ASP A 297 6.67 23.86 28.08
C ASP A 297 6.66 23.50 26.58
N VAL A 298 7.69 22.81 26.15
CA VAL A 298 7.81 22.27 24.79
C VAL A 298 7.48 20.79 24.80
N GLU A 299 6.50 20.35 24.03
CA GLU A 299 6.16 18.96 23.82
C GLU A 299 6.35 18.61 22.35
N THR A 300 7.11 17.56 22.06
CA THR A 300 7.39 17.08 20.71
C THR A 300 7.49 15.59 20.65
N THR A 301 7.20 15.02 19.46
CA THR A 301 7.38 13.60 19.16
C THR A 301 8.50 13.47 18.14
N LEU A 302 9.53 12.71 18.46
CA LEU A 302 10.69 12.49 17.63
C LEU A 302 10.57 11.13 16.95
N ASP A 303 10.85 11.11 15.63
CA ASP A 303 10.99 9.90 14.83
C ASP A 303 12.43 9.40 14.94
N ILE A 304 12.62 8.30 15.65
CA ILE A 304 13.95 7.76 16.00
C ILE A 304 14.74 7.31 14.76
N ALA A 305 14.06 6.86 13.72
CA ALA A 305 14.72 6.39 12.51
C ALA A 305 15.64 7.44 11.87
N LYS A 306 15.38 8.74 12.10
CA LYS A 306 16.18 9.85 11.56
C LYS A 306 17.55 10.02 12.23
N TYR A 307 17.71 9.48 13.43
CA TYR A 307 18.91 9.64 14.25
C TYR A 307 19.79 8.38 14.25
N LEU A 308 19.32 7.31 13.61
CA LEU A 308 20.07 6.06 13.51
C LEU A 308 21.01 6.08 12.30
N PRO A 309 22.21 5.48 12.42
CA PRO A 309 23.10 5.34 11.27
C PRO A 309 22.52 4.40 10.20
N ASP A 310 23.04 4.51 8.98
CA ASP A 310 22.65 3.67 7.86
C ASP A 310 22.76 2.18 8.20
N GLY A 311 21.76 1.40 7.84
CA GLY A 311 21.69 -0.04 8.09
C GLY A 311 21.25 -0.43 9.50
N VAL A 312 20.94 0.54 10.36
CA VAL A 312 20.34 0.31 11.67
C VAL A 312 18.86 0.66 11.62
N VAL A 313 18.02 -0.21 12.16
CA VAL A 313 16.57 -0.03 12.22
C VAL A 313 16.11 -0.08 13.68
N VAL A 314 14.97 0.57 13.96
CA VAL A 314 14.31 0.53 15.26
C VAL A 314 13.09 -0.38 15.20
N THR A 315 12.73 -1.03 16.29
CA THR A 315 11.46 -1.79 16.36
C THR A 315 10.25 -0.85 16.27
N LYS A 316 9.10 -1.37 15.82
CA LYS A 316 7.88 -0.56 15.67
C LYS A 316 7.44 0.10 16.97
N GLU A 317 7.58 -0.61 18.09
CA GLU A 317 7.22 -0.12 19.43
C GLU A 317 8.09 1.06 19.88
N SER A 318 9.33 1.14 19.37
CA SER A 318 10.31 2.15 19.72
C SER A 318 10.50 3.23 18.66
N ALA A 319 9.67 3.25 17.62
CA ALA A 319 9.86 4.15 16.47
C ALA A 319 9.74 5.63 16.82
N TYR A 320 9.01 5.97 17.89
CA TYR A 320 8.74 7.34 18.30
C TYR A 320 9.03 7.56 19.77
N VAL A 321 9.58 8.73 20.10
CA VAL A 321 9.83 9.19 21.47
C VAL A 321 9.09 10.49 21.71
N ASN A 322 8.24 10.50 22.72
CA ASN A 322 7.56 11.71 23.17
C ASN A 322 8.44 12.43 24.19
N VAL A 323 8.79 13.68 23.90
CA VAL A 323 9.64 14.52 24.73
C VAL A 323 8.83 15.67 25.29
N LYS A 324 8.99 15.91 26.59
CA LYS A 324 8.46 17.09 27.25
C LYS A 324 9.60 17.82 27.97
N VAL A 325 9.81 19.06 27.57
CA VAL A 325 10.76 19.99 28.22
C VAL A 325 9.94 21.00 29.02
N ALA A 326 10.07 20.93 30.33
CA ALA A 326 9.41 21.86 31.22
C ALA A 326 10.23 23.16 31.32
N ILE A 327 9.59 24.31 31.08
CA ILE A 327 10.21 25.64 31.12
C ILE A 327 9.55 26.44 32.21
N GLU A 328 10.36 26.92 33.17
CA GLU A 328 9.86 27.71 34.30
C GLU A 328 10.44 29.12 34.31
N LYS A 329 9.64 30.07 34.82
CA LYS A 329 10.07 31.42 35.07
C LYS A 329 11.14 31.46 36.16
N MET A 330 12.23 32.17 35.95
CA MET A 330 13.19 32.50 36.98
C MET A 330 12.69 33.59 37.89
N VAL A 331 12.75 33.36 39.18
CA VAL A 331 12.32 34.35 40.21
C VAL A 331 13.44 34.63 41.20
N THR A 332 13.42 35.83 41.73
CA THR A 332 14.29 36.27 42.83
C THR A 332 13.48 36.30 44.11
N ARG A 333 14.04 35.74 45.19
CA ARG A 333 13.41 35.71 46.51
C ARG A 333 14.43 36.04 47.58
N ASN A 334 13.99 36.92 48.52
CA ASN A 334 14.73 37.23 49.72
C ASN A 334 14.33 36.28 50.85
N ILE A 335 15.35 35.65 51.49
CA ILE A 335 15.17 34.75 52.62
C ILE A 335 15.86 35.36 53.82
N THR A 336 15.10 35.61 54.86
CA THR A 336 15.62 36.11 56.12
C THR A 336 16.17 35.00 56.94
N VAL A 337 17.46 35.04 57.26
CA VAL A 337 18.16 34.11 58.14
C VAL A 337 18.08 34.63 59.56
N LYS A 338 17.77 33.79 60.54
CA LYS A 338 17.76 34.09 61.94
C LYS A 338 18.94 33.40 62.65
N THR A 339 19.35 33.92 63.82
CA THR A 339 20.39 33.26 64.61
C THR A 339 20.05 31.83 64.97
N SER A 340 18.76 31.51 65.12
CA SER A 340 18.26 30.12 65.33
C SER A 340 18.46 29.15 64.14
N ASP A 341 18.72 29.69 62.97
CA ASP A 341 18.97 28.86 61.74
C ASP A 341 20.47 28.49 61.61
N ILE A 342 21.34 29.07 62.47
CA ILE A 342 22.79 28.85 62.45
C ILE A 342 23.16 27.93 63.61
N LYS A 343 23.90 26.86 63.28
CA LYS A 343 24.42 25.89 64.24
C LYS A 343 25.77 26.32 64.73
N LEU A 344 25.94 26.49 66.04
CA LEU A 344 27.26 26.70 66.64
C LEU A 344 27.86 25.34 67.02
N ARG A 345 28.98 24.96 66.36
CA ARG A 345 29.68 23.70 66.60
C ARG A 345 30.89 23.92 67.53
N ASN A 346 31.40 22.88 68.15
CA ASN A 346 32.63 22.85 68.95
C ASN A 346 32.62 23.90 70.08
N ARG A 347 31.45 24.11 70.73
CA ARG A 347 31.31 25.05 71.85
C ARG A 347 32.12 24.55 73.05
N GLN A 348 32.85 25.44 73.66
CA GLN A 348 33.57 25.20 74.92
C GLN A 348 32.64 25.48 76.10
N SER A 349 32.72 24.65 77.16
CA SER A 349 31.85 24.73 78.34
C SER A 349 32.05 26.00 79.15
N ASP A 350 33.24 26.57 79.08
CA ASP A 350 33.68 27.71 79.92
C ASP A 350 33.27 29.07 79.30
N TYR A 351 32.70 29.04 78.07
CA TYR A 351 32.27 30.26 77.40
C TYR A 351 30.74 30.28 77.04
N SER A 352 30.18 31.46 77.14
CA SER A 352 28.86 31.79 76.68
C SER A 352 28.96 32.49 75.34
N TYR A 353 28.05 32.20 74.42
CA TYR A 353 28.03 32.67 73.02
C TYR A 353 26.70 33.38 72.74
N GLU A 354 26.73 34.69 72.50
CA GLU A 354 25.60 35.48 72.08
C GLU A 354 25.70 35.86 70.61
N MET A 355 24.74 35.41 69.79
CA MET A 355 24.71 35.69 68.36
C MET A 355 23.74 36.79 68.03
N THR A 356 24.16 37.77 67.20
CA THR A 356 23.30 38.82 66.68
C THR A 356 23.53 38.91 65.16
N MET A 357 22.44 39.15 64.41
CA MET A 357 22.52 39.31 62.97
C MET A 357 22.85 40.73 62.64
N LYS A 358 23.88 40.94 61.81
CA LYS A 358 24.22 42.27 61.24
C LYS A 358 23.56 42.45 59.86
N GLU A 359 23.62 41.43 59.04
CA GLU A 359 22.97 41.34 57.78
C GLU A 359 22.35 39.93 57.64
N ASN A 360 21.00 39.89 57.41
CA ASN A 360 20.25 38.65 57.49
C ASN A 360 19.42 38.33 56.26
N GLY A 361 19.48 39.17 55.20
CA GLY A 361 18.80 38.96 53.94
C GLY A 361 19.67 38.22 52.94
N VAL A 362 19.24 37.01 52.54
CA VAL A 362 19.89 36.22 51.52
C VAL A 362 18.99 36.23 50.27
N THR A 363 19.52 36.80 49.19
CA THR A 363 18.81 36.85 47.89
C THR A 363 19.21 35.63 47.10
N ILE A 364 18.20 34.83 46.69
CA ILE A 364 18.37 33.69 45.80
C ILE A 364 17.63 33.94 44.50
N LYS A 365 18.18 33.44 43.39
CA LYS A 365 17.61 33.51 42.05
C LYS A 365 17.65 32.15 41.41
N GLY A 366 16.53 31.71 40.88
CA GLY A 366 16.39 30.39 40.21
C GLY A 366 14.99 30.11 39.72
N ILE A 367 14.73 28.88 39.26
CA ILE A 367 13.39 28.48 38.80
C ILE A 367 12.38 28.54 39.94
N SER A 368 11.15 28.95 39.62
CA SER A 368 10.10 29.20 40.60
C SER A 368 9.83 28.00 41.53
N SER A 369 9.79 26.79 41.00
CA SER A 369 9.54 25.55 41.75
C SER A 369 10.66 25.22 42.76
N ALA A 370 11.90 25.54 42.44
CA ALA A 370 13.06 25.34 43.31
C ALA A 370 13.13 26.40 44.40
N VAL A 371 13.08 27.69 44.00
CA VAL A 371 13.18 28.83 44.91
C VAL A 371 12.04 28.85 45.95
N SER A 372 10.85 28.42 45.59
CA SER A 372 9.71 28.37 46.51
C SER A 372 9.94 27.41 47.70
N LYS A 373 10.73 26.37 47.55
CA LYS A 373 11.01 25.34 48.56
C LYS A 373 12.18 25.67 49.48
N VAL A 374 13.01 26.65 49.09
CA VAL A 374 14.18 27.03 49.86
C VAL A 374 13.77 27.80 51.13
N THR A 375 14.34 27.42 52.23
CA THR A 375 14.19 28.08 53.55
C THR A 375 15.54 28.39 54.13
N ALA A 376 15.66 29.24 55.17
CA ALA A 376 16.93 29.51 55.85
C ALA A 376 17.63 28.25 56.33
N LYS A 377 16.88 27.23 56.73
CA LYS A 377 17.41 25.91 57.16
C LYS A 377 18.04 25.12 55.99
N SER A 378 17.62 25.38 54.77
CA SER A 378 18.15 24.69 53.56
C SER A 378 19.63 25.05 53.32
N PHE A 379 20.07 26.19 53.83
CA PHE A 379 21.47 26.64 53.75
C PHE A 379 22.43 25.89 54.66
N ASN A 380 21.88 25.18 55.70
CA ASN A 380 22.63 24.38 56.68
C ASN A 380 23.83 25.14 57.30
N LEU A 381 23.61 26.39 57.67
CA LEU A 381 24.65 27.28 58.17
C LEU A 381 25.21 26.83 59.48
N SER A 382 26.54 26.89 59.65
CA SER A 382 27.21 26.57 60.87
C SER A 382 28.46 27.44 61.09
N ILE A 383 28.73 27.76 62.37
CA ILE A 383 29.91 28.47 62.83
C ILE A 383 30.66 27.53 63.75
N ASP A 384 31.99 27.44 63.56
CA ASP A 384 32.84 26.70 64.44
C ASP A 384 33.25 27.61 65.60
N ALA A 385 32.84 27.29 66.82
CA ALA A 385 33.12 28.09 68.02
C ALA A 385 34.56 27.95 68.48
N SER A 386 35.29 26.93 68.03
CA SER A 386 36.71 26.79 68.31
C SER A 386 37.62 27.81 67.64
N GLU A 387 37.13 28.44 66.55
CA GLU A 387 37.84 29.47 65.76
C GLU A 387 37.51 30.88 66.27
N LEU A 388 36.65 31.03 67.28
CA LEU A 388 36.23 32.32 67.80
C LEU A 388 37.15 32.81 68.91
N SER A 389 37.55 34.08 68.83
CA SER A 389 38.30 34.76 69.87
C SER A 389 37.36 35.26 71.00
N TYR A 390 37.93 35.45 72.21
CA TYR A 390 37.18 36.07 73.29
C TYR A 390 36.81 37.52 72.88
N GLY A 391 35.56 37.95 73.16
CA GLY A 391 35.03 39.22 72.75
C GLY A 391 34.17 39.19 71.49
N ASP A 392 34.10 40.23 70.73
CA ASP A 392 33.21 40.36 69.56
C ASP A 392 33.87 39.79 68.28
N ASN A 393 33.24 38.86 67.64
CA ASN A 393 33.64 38.25 66.37
C ASN A 393 32.60 38.57 65.31
N THR A 394 33.05 39.10 64.14
CA THR A 394 32.18 39.32 62.98
C THR A 394 32.47 38.28 61.93
N ILE A 395 31.50 37.48 61.54
CA ILE A 395 31.66 36.35 60.62
C ILE A 395 30.76 36.59 59.43
N THR A 396 31.30 36.65 58.24
CA THR A 396 30.56 36.63 56.98
C THR A 396 30.52 35.18 56.48
N MET A 397 29.31 34.64 56.35
CA MET A 397 29.10 33.30 55.85
C MET A 397 28.78 33.37 54.38
N GLU A 398 29.60 32.69 53.57
CA GLU A 398 29.31 32.44 52.18
C GLU A 398 28.27 31.30 52.12
N ILE A 399 27.23 31.50 51.34
CA ILE A 399 26.16 30.53 51.14
C ILE A 399 26.35 29.94 49.73
N PRO A 400 26.62 28.66 49.61
CA PRO A 400 26.85 28.06 48.31
C PRO A 400 25.56 28.04 47.46
N ASP A 401 25.74 28.10 46.15
CA ASP A 401 24.64 27.91 45.19
C ASP A 401 24.01 26.53 45.37
N GLY A 402 22.71 26.45 45.11
CA GLY A 402 22.03 25.19 45.01
C GLY A 402 22.06 24.66 43.57
N SER A 403 21.60 23.41 43.37
CA SER A 403 21.55 22.80 42.03
C SER A 403 20.62 23.53 41.06
N ALA A 404 19.64 24.29 41.57
CA ALA A 404 18.61 24.96 40.76
C ALA A 404 18.38 26.42 41.15
N TYR A 405 19.25 27.00 41.92
CA TYR A 405 19.28 28.43 42.28
C TYR A 405 20.68 28.92 42.56
N THR A 406 20.92 30.20 42.32
CA THR A 406 22.16 30.92 42.68
C THR A 406 21.89 31.85 43.87
N VAL A 407 22.92 32.10 44.67
CA VAL A 407 22.92 33.00 45.84
C VAL A 407 23.63 34.30 45.50
N GLU A 408 22.94 35.41 45.62
CA GLU A 408 23.48 36.76 45.25
C GLU A 408 23.96 37.58 46.45
N ALA A 409 23.76 37.08 47.70
CA ALA A 409 24.21 37.81 48.89
C ALA A 409 24.66 36.88 50.03
N SER A 410 25.57 37.38 50.86
CA SER A 410 26.11 36.71 52.04
C SER A 410 25.35 37.14 53.31
N CYS A 411 25.55 36.34 54.36
CA CYS A 411 24.96 36.62 55.68
C CYS A 411 26.08 36.93 56.69
N THR A 412 25.93 38.05 57.44
CA THR A 412 26.90 38.50 58.43
C THR A 412 26.33 38.40 59.85
N VAL A 413 27.08 37.70 60.72
CA VAL A 413 26.71 37.41 62.10
C VAL A 413 27.82 37.96 63.03
N ASN A 414 27.37 38.61 64.08
CA ASN A 414 28.27 38.92 65.21
C ASN A 414 28.08 37.91 66.32
N VAL A 415 29.18 37.31 66.76
CA VAL A 415 29.21 36.38 67.91
C VAL A 415 30.04 36.94 69.03
N LYS A 416 29.40 37.25 70.14
CA LYS A 416 30.11 37.71 71.32
C LYS A 416 30.40 36.47 72.20
N VAL A 417 31.70 36.28 72.47
CA VAL A 417 32.20 35.23 73.36
C VAL A 417 32.57 35.85 74.71
N SER A 418 31.95 35.35 75.78
CA SER A 418 32.22 35.80 77.17
C SER A 418 32.34 34.59 78.10
N GLU A 419 32.99 34.78 79.27
CA GLU A 419 33.10 33.74 80.29
C GLU A 419 31.67 33.42 80.86
N THR A 420 31.41 32.12 81.09
CA THR A 420 30.20 31.68 81.75
C THR A 420 30.24 32.13 83.19
N GLN A 421 29.40 33.07 83.62
CA GLN A 421 29.25 33.38 85.04
C GLN A 421 28.75 32.15 85.79
N GLN A 422 29.56 31.62 86.74
CA GLN A 422 29.18 30.56 87.69
C GLN A 422 28.09 31.02 88.62
#